data_888aa6f0e4ba58e8da35f738e7bf154e
#
_entry.id   888aa6f0e4ba58e8da35f738e7bf154e
#
_cell.length_a   1.000
_cell.length_b   1.000
_cell.length_c   1.000
_cell.angle_alpha   90.00
_cell.angle_beta   90.00
_cell.angle_gamma   90.00
#
_symmetry.space_group_name_H-M   'P 1'
#
loop_
_entity.id
_entity.type
_entity.pdbx_description
1 polymer ?
#
loop_
_entity_poly.entity_id
_entity_poly.type
_entity_poly.pdbx_seq_one_letter_code
_entity_poly.pdbx_strand_id
1 'polypeptide(L)'
;MKKKYLLWGYAVIAFFVLVILTSITVSSFLGMKGARNHMANPENRRAIYDNAAKVTRDTGIEFPEFRIQEHKPGEYQDGNVFRDTLIVFFHKGIPESVYRSFEEKAKTIEMDKDTAKSVEIDSLNYNYQDFYVGGFACYVGIHINKESQYGQIIYGNWKPAKE
;
A
#
# COMPACT_ATOMS: atom_id res chain seq x y z
N MET A 1 -14.65 27.08 -53.75
CA MET A 1 -13.93 27.65 -52.58
C MET A 1 -14.33 27.03 -51.24
N LYS A 2 -15.58 26.71 -50.96
CA LYS A 2 -16.05 26.19 -49.64
C LYS A 2 -15.38 24.89 -49.18
N LYS A 3 -15.05 23.94 -50.06
CA LYS A 3 -14.39 22.66 -49.68
C LYS A 3 -12.95 22.78 -49.12
N LYS A 4 -12.19 23.81 -49.54
CA LYS A 4 -10.82 24.01 -49.04
C LYS A 4 -10.86 24.49 -47.58
N TYR A 5 -11.76 25.34 -47.19
CA TYR A 5 -11.89 25.85 -45.79
C TYR A 5 -12.36 24.75 -44.86
N LEU A 6 -13.19 23.84 -45.33
CA LEU A 6 -13.64 22.68 -44.54
C LEU A 6 -12.50 21.72 -44.23
N LEU A 7 -11.64 21.43 -45.22
CA LEU A 7 -10.43 20.61 -45.03
C LEU A 7 -9.43 21.23 -44.04
N TRP A 8 -9.24 22.56 -44.12
CA TRP A 8 -8.39 23.29 -43.19
C TRP A 8 -8.97 23.25 -41.76
N GLY A 9 -10.28 23.38 -41.60
CA GLY A 9 -10.95 23.25 -40.30
C GLY A 9 -10.69 21.88 -39.65
N TYR A 10 -10.86 20.79 -40.39
CA TYR A 10 -10.56 19.44 -39.91
C TYR A 10 -9.09 19.23 -39.56
N ALA A 11 -8.16 19.77 -40.35
CA ALA A 11 -6.72 19.68 -40.08
C ALA A 11 -6.35 20.39 -38.76
N VAL A 12 -6.92 21.56 -38.51
CA VAL A 12 -6.72 22.29 -37.26
C VAL A 12 -7.28 21.54 -36.07
N ILE A 13 -8.48 20.99 -36.17
CA ILE A 13 -9.10 20.22 -35.08
C ILE A 13 -8.24 18.94 -34.80
N ALA A 14 -7.85 18.23 -35.84
CA ALA A 14 -7.00 17.04 -35.71
C ALA A 14 -5.64 17.36 -35.04
N PHE A 15 -5.05 18.51 -35.39
CA PHE A 15 -3.81 18.96 -34.76
C PHE A 15 -4.00 19.22 -33.26
N PHE A 16 -5.07 19.93 -32.85
CA PHE A 16 -5.36 20.18 -31.42
C PHE A 16 -5.64 18.90 -30.65
N VAL A 17 -6.40 17.97 -31.23
CA VAL A 17 -6.63 16.64 -30.61
C VAL A 17 -5.32 15.88 -30.41
N LEU A 18 -4.43 15.90 -31.42
CA LEU A 18 -3.11 15.25 -31.31
C LEU A 18 -2.27 15.89 -30.20
N VAL A 19 -2.24 17.21 -30.09
CA VAL A 19 -1.50 17.94 -29.05
C VAL A 19 -2.03 17.59 -27.66
N ILE A 20 -3.35 17.52 -27.49
CA ILE A 20 -3.97 17.14 -26.22
C ILE A 20 -3.60 15.73 -25.83
N LEU A 21 -3.73 14.76 -26.76
CA LEU A 21 -3.40 13.36 -26.51
C LEU A 21 -1.93 13.17 -26.16
N THR A 22 -1.02 13.84 -26.88
CA THR A 22 0.43 13.77 -26.58
C THR A 22 0.74 14.38 -25.22
N SER A 23 0.10 15.49 -24.86
CA SER A 23 0.30 16.15 -23.55
C SER A 23 -0.16 15.25 -22.40
N ILE A 24 -1.30 14.57 -22.53
CA ILE A 24 -1.81 13.62 -21.54
C ILE A 24 -0.86 12.44 -21.38
N THR A 25 -0.38 11.86 -22.48
CA THR A 25 0.53 10.70 -22.43
C THR A 25 1.88 11.06 -21.81
N VAL A 26 2.46 12.22 -22.16
CA VAL A 26 3.71 12.70 -21.58
C VAL A 26 3.54 12.98 -20.08
N SER A 27 2.46 13.66 -19.68
CA SER A 27 2.20 13.96 -18.27
C SER A 27 2.03 12.69 -17.45
N SER A 28 1.30 11.70 -17.97
CA SER A 28 1.13 10.40 -17.32
C SER A 28 2.46 9.65 -17.17
N PHE A 29 3.29 9.67 -18.20
CA PHE A 29 4.61 9.02 -18.16
C PHE A 29 5.55 9.69 -17.16
N LEU A 30 5.60 11.04 -17.12
CA LEU A 30 6.39 11.79 -16.15
C LEU A 30 5.90 11.56 -14.71
N GLY A 31 4.58 11.51 -14.51
CA GLY A 31 3.99 11.20 -13.21
C GLY A 31 4.37 9.80 -12.72
N MET A 32 4.30 8.77 -13.58
CA MET A 32 4.73 7.41 -13.23
C MET A 32 6.22 7.33 -12.91
N LYS A 33 7.09 8.03 -13.68
CA LYS A 33 8.51 8.09 -13.40
C LYS A 33 8.81 8.79 -12.07
N GLY A 34 8.11 9.88 -11.77
CA GLY A 34 8.21 10.58 -10.49
C GLY A 34 7.80 9.69 -9.32
N ALA A 35 6.68 8.98 -9.43
CA ALA A 35 6.20 8.04 -8.42
C ALA A 35 7.19 6.89 -8.19
N ARG A 36 7.78 6.32 -9.24
CA ARG A 36 8.82 5.29 -9.14
C ARG A 36 10.05 5.79 -8.39
N ASN A 37 10.55 6.99 -8.75
CA ASN A 37 11.69 7.58 -8.09
C ASN A 37 11.41 7.89 -6.61
N HIS A 38 10.19 8.31 -6.29
CA HIS A 38 9.75 8.53 -4.92
C HIS A 38 9.79 7.24 -4.09
N MET A 39 9.26 6.16 -4.63
CA MET A 39 9.22 4.84 -3.97
C MET A 39 10.58 4.13 -3.92
N ALA A 40 11.54 4.50 -4.77
CA ALA A 40 12.91 3.98 -4.70
C ALA A 40 13.63 4.43 -3.43
N ASN A 41 13.28 5.60 -2.87
CA ASN A 41 13.86 6.10 -1.63
C ASN A 41 13.22 5.41 -0.41
N PRO A 42 13.99 4.69 0.44
CA PRO A 42 13.50 4.02 1.63
C PRO A 42 12.79 4.95 2.63
N GLU A 43 13.28 6.17 2.81
CA GLU A 43 12.68 7.14 3.73
C GLU A 43 11.25 7.53 3.30
N ASN A 44 11.02 7.66 1.99
CA ASN A 44 9.68 7.92 1.47
C ASN A 44 8.75 6.73 1.71
N ARG A 45 9.26 5.50 1.59
CA ARG A 45 8.49 4.29 1.86
C ARG A 45 8.15 4.15 3.33
N ARG A 46 9.09 4.48 4.23
CA ARG A 46 8.86 4.49 5.68
C ARG A 46 7.63 5.30 6.06
N ALA A 47 7.43 6.46 5.42
CA ALA A 47 6.31 7.35 5.70
C ALA A 47 4.93 6.76 5.35
N ILE A 48 4.87 5.64 4.61
CA ILE A 48 3.60 5.01 4.22
C ILE A 48 2.81 4.56 5.46
N TYR A 49 3.48 3.95 6.43
CA TYR A 49 2.84 3.41 7.65
C TYR A 49 3.42 4.02 8.95
N ASP A 50 3.88 5.26 8.90
CA ASP A 50 4.30 6.02 10.08
C ASP A 50 3.09 6.67 10.81
N ASN A 51 1.94 5.98 10.80
CA ASN A 51 0.71 6.49 11.39
C ASN A 51 -0.22 5.34 11.77
N ALA A 52 -0.52 5.21 13.07
CA ALA A 52 -1.41 4.19 13.61
C ALA A 52 -2.82 4.23 12.99
N ALA A 53 -3.38 5.42 12.78
CA ALA A 53 -4.69 5.56 12.15
C ALA A 53 -4.72 5.05 10.71
N LYS A 54 -3.61 5.18 9.97
CA LYS A 54 -3.50 4.60 8.63
C LYS A 54 -3.43 3.08 8.69
N VAL A 55 -2.64 2.52 9.60
CA VAL A 55 -2.57 1.07 9.81
C VAL A 55 -3.96 0.52 10.12
N THR A 56 -4.65 1.13 11.08
CA THR A 56 -6.02 0.74 11.47
C THR A 56 -7.00 0.80 10.27
N ARG A 57 -6.97 1.89 9.51
CA ARG A 57 -7.87 2.05 8.35
C ARG A 57 -7.62 1.00 7.26
N ASP A 58 -6.36 0.72 6.96
CA ASP A 58 -5.99 -0.16 5.85
C ASP A 58 -6.16 -1.64 6.19
N THR A 59 -6.04 -2.01 7.47
CA THR A 59 -6.13 -3.41 7.93
C THR A 59 -7.45 -3.75 8.62
N GLY A 60 -8.11 -2.76 9.19
CA GLY A 60 -9.25 -2.95 10.09
C GLY A 60 -8.87 -3.52 11.45
N ILE A 61 -7.56 -3.60 11.77
CA ILE A 61 -7.06 -3.95 13.10
C ILE A 61 -6.87 -2.65 13.87
N GLU A 62 -7.43 -2.54 15.07
CA GLU A 62 -7.19 -1.41 15.95
C GLU A 62 -5.71 -1.38 16.33
N PHE A 63 -4.99 -0.37 15.85
CA PHE A 63 -3.55 -0.28 16.06
C PHE A 63 -3.25 0.93 16.94
N PRO A 64 -2.59 0.74 18.11
CA PRO A 64 -2.33 1.84 19.04
C PRO A 64 -1.23 2.75 18.52
N GLU A 65 -1.13 3.96 19.10
CA GLU A 65 0.00 4.85 18.82
C GLU A 65 1.33 4.18 19.12
N PHE A 66 2.26 4.33 18.22
CA PHE A 66 3.58 3.74 18.29
C PHE A 66 4.68 4.74 17.90
N ARG A 67 5.92 4.35 18.17
CA ARG A 67 7.12 4.97 17.59
C ARG A 67 7.86 3.95 16.75
N ILE A 68 8.26 4.35 15.54
CA ILE A 68 9.17 3.51 14.74
C ILE A 68 10.54 3.49 15.45
N GLN A 69 10.96 2.29 15.83
CA GLN A 69 12.27 2.04 16.44
C GLN A 69 13.32 1.74 15.37
N GLU A 70 12.94 0.98 14.36
CA GLU A 70 13.84 0.58 13.27
C GLU A 70 13.04 0.46 11.97
N HIS A 71 13.66 0.85 10.86
CA HIS A 71 13.17 0.59 9.52
C HIS A 71 14.17 -0.30 8.78
N LYS A 72 13.71 -1.47 8.36
CA LYS A 72 14.47 -2.41 7.53
C LYS A 72 13.92 -2.33 6.11
N PRO A 73 14.53 -1.53 5.22
CA PRO A 73 14.05 -1.41 3.86
C PRO A 73 14.37 -2.69 3.07
N GLY A 74 13.40 -3.14 2.31
CA GLY A 74 13.57 -4.19 1.32
C GLY A 74 14.22 -3.65 0.03
N GLU A 75 14.70 -4.55 -0.80
CA GLU A 75 15.23 -4.18 -2.10
C GLU A 75 14.13 -3.69 -3.04
N TYR A 76 14.41 -2.60 -3.73
CA TYR A 76 13.56 -2.04 -4.75
C TYR A 76 14.08 -2.46 -6.12
N GLN A 77 13.50 -3.53 -6.68
CA GLN A 77 13.92 -4.08 -7.97
C GLN A 77 12.90 -3.76 -9.06
N ASP A 78 13.38 -3.37 -10.25
CA ASP A 78 12.60 -3.17 -11.50
C ASP A 78 11.32 -2.35 -11.35
N GLY A 79 11.39 -1.37 -10.45
CA GLY A 79 10.35 -0.37 -10.31
C GLY A 79 9.16 -0.73 -9.43
N ASN A 80 9.06 -1.92 -8.79
CA ASN A 80 7.86 -2.23 -8.04
C ASN A 80 7.93 -3.29 -6.94
N VAL A 81 8.99 -4.05 -6.77
CA VAL A 81 9.03 -5.09 -5.73
C VAL A 81 9.86 -4.62 -4.56
N PHE A 82 9.23 -4.37 -3.43
CA PHE A 82 9.90 -4.13 -2.17
C PHE A 82 9.09 -4.76 -1.03
N ARG A 83 9.76 -5.10 0.04
CA ARG A 83 9.14 -5.55 1.29
C ARG A 83 9.86 -4.88 2.44
N ASP A 84 9.28 -3.82 2.96
CA ASP A 84 9.84 -3.08 4.07
C ASP A 84 9.28 -3.61 5.40
N THR A 85 10.10 -3.56 6.46
CA THR A 85 9.69 -3.92 7.81
C THR A 85 9.93 -2.74 8.74
N LEU A 86 8.90 -2.33 9.46
CA LEU A 86 9.01 -1.39 10.58
C LEU A 86 8.96 -2.16 11.88
N ILE A 87 9.97 -1.98 12.72
CA ILE A 87 9.90 -2.38 14.12
C ILE A 87 9.32 -1.20 14.89
N VAL A 88 8.21 -1.42 15.55
CA VAL A 88 7.47 -0.39 16.28
C VAL A 88 7.48 -0.66 17.78
N PHE A 89 7.48 0.42 18.55
CA PHE A 89 7.44 0.37 20.00
C PHE A 89 6.20 1.08 20.53
N PHE A 90 5.48 0.42 21.43
CA PHE A 90 4.25 0.89 22.04
C PHE A 90 4.52 1.45 23.44
N HIS A 91 4.64 2.75 23.56
CA HIS A 91 4.98 3.42 24.83
C HIS A 91 4.01 3.14 25.97
N LYS A 92 2.73 3.00 25.65
CA LYS A 92 1.65 2.79 26.64
C LYS A 92 1.27 1.31 26.76
N GLY A 93 2.09 0.41 26.17
CA GLY A 93 1.71 -0.99 25.99
C GLY A 93 0.65 -1.18 24.91
N ILE A 94 0.18 -2.40 24.76
CA ILE A 94 -0.82 -2.78 23.77
C ILE A 94 -2.15 -2.97 24.50
N PRO A 95 -3.19 -2.15 24.21
CA PRO A 95 -4.50 -2.30 24.84
C PRO A 95 -5.18 -3.63 24.48
N GLU A 96 -6.00 -4.15 25.38
CA GLU A 96 -6.78 -5.39 25.15
C GLU A 96 -7.73 -5.27 23.94
N SER A 97 -8.17 -4.07 23.60
CA SER A 97 -8.99 -3.81 22.41
C SER A 97 -8.31 -4.21 21.11
N VAL A 98 -6.97 -4.11 21.05
CA VAL A 98 -6.16 -4.52 19.89
C VAL A 98 -6.30 -6.03 19.67
N TYR A 99 -6.11 -6.83 20.70
CA TYR A 99 -6.23 -8.30 20.60
C TYR A 99 -7.64 -8.72 20.18
N ARG A 100 -8.66 -8.08 20.75
CA ARG A 100 -10.06 -8.29 20.33
C ARG A 100 -10.28 -7.94 18.86
N SER A 101 -9.66 -6.89 18.35
CA SER A 101 -9.79 -6.52 16.94
C SER A 101 -9.20 -7.58 15.99
N PHE A 102 -8.13 -8.28 16.40
CA PHE A 102 -7.60 -9.43 15.66
C PHE A 102 -8.61 -10.61 15.66
N GLU A 103 -9.21 -10.93 16.81
CA GLU A 103 -10.18 -12.00 16.93
C GLU A 103 -11.45 -11.73 16.11
N GLU A 104 -11.94 -10.49 16.11
CA GLU A 104 -13.08 -10.07 15.29
C GLU A 104 -12.75 -10.13 13.81
N LYS A 105 -11.53 -9.70 13.44
CA LYS A 105 -11.06 -9.78 12.07
C LYS A 105 -10.95 -11.20 11.56
N ALA A 106 -10.46 -12.13 12.39
CA ALA A 106 -10.39 -13.56 12.06
C ALA A 106 -11.77 -14.11 11.71
N LYS A 107 -12.79 -13.82 12.54
CA LYS A 107 -14.18 -14.23 12.30
C LYS A 107 -14.73 -13.66 10.99
N THR A 108 -14.44 -12.38 10.71
CA THR A 108 -14.90 -11.73 9.47
C THR A 108 -14.29 -12.39 8.23
N ILE A 109 -12.98 -12.67 8.25
CA ILE A 109 -12.27 -13.34 7.14
C ILE A 109 -12.85 -14.75 6.91
N GLU A 110 -13.09 -15.50 7.97
CA GLU A 110 -13.67 -16.83 7.89
C GLU A 110 -15.09 -16.79 7.29
N MET A 111 -15.93 -15.85 7.71
CA MET A 111 -17.28 -15.67 7.17
C MET A 111 -17.29 -15.28 5.71
N ASP A 112 -16.41 -14.35 5.31
CA ASP A 112 -16.34 -13.82 3.95
C ASP A 112 -15.59 -14.74 2.98
N LYS A 113 -14.91 -15.79 3.52
CA LYS A 113 -14.03 -16.70 2.77
C LYS A 113 -12.96 -15.94 1.96
N ASP A 114 -12.45 -14.85 2.51
CA ASP A 114 -11.45 -14.02 1.87
C ASP A 114 -10.08 -14.71 1.93
N THR A 115 -9.65 -15.26 0.79
CA THR A 115 -8.37 -15.98 0.68
C THR A 115 -7.15 -15.07 0.56
N ALA A 116 -7.36 -13.78 0.33
CA ALA A 116 -6.28 -12.80 0.25
C ALA A 116 -5.81 -12.30 1.62
N LYS A 117 -6.62 -12.57 2.67
CA LYS A 117 -6.34 -12.17 4.04
C LYS A 117 -6.22 -13.39 4.94
N SER A 118 -5.38 -13.26 5.96
CA SER A 118 -5.32 -14.25 7.03
C SER A 118 -5.08 -13.58 8.38
N VAL A 119 -5.61 -14.22 9.42
CA VAL A 119 -5.29 -13.93 10.82
C VAL A 119 -4.88 -15.22 11.48
N GLU A 120 -3.71 -15.22 12.09
CA GLU A 120 -3.21 -16.35 12.88
C GLU A 120 -3.00 -15.87 14.31
N ILE A 121 -3.63 -16.54 15.27
CA ILE A 121 -3.57 -16.23 16.70
C ILE A 121 -3.12 -17.48 17.42
N ASP A 122 -2.03 -17.37 18.17
CA ASP A 122 -1.63 -18.36 19.17
C ASP A 122 -1.73 -17.77 20.58
N SER A 123 -1.17 -18.43 21.60
CA SER A 123 -1.23 -17.98 22.98
C SER A 123 -0.62 -16.58 23.21
N LEU A 124 0.37 -16.19 22.43
CA LEU A 124 1.15 -14.98 22.62
C LEU A 124 1.21 -14.09 21.37
N ASN A 125 1.06 -14.67 20.18
CA ASN A 125 1.30 -13.95 18.92
C ASN A 125 0.00 -13.71 18.16
N TYR A 126 -0.11 -12.51 17.61
CA TYR A 126 -1.21 -12.04 16.80
C TYR A 126 -0.65 -11.58 15.45
N ASN A 127 -0.96 -12.34 14.40
CA ASN A 127 -0.49 -12.08 13.04
C ASN A 127 -1.67 -11.76 12.13
N TYR A 128 -1.52 -10.75 11.31
CA TYR A 128 -2.44 -10.40 10.24
C TYR A 128 -1.67 -10.23 8.93
N GLN A 129 -2.25 -10.68 7.83
CA GLN A 129 -1.71 -10.50 6.48
C GLN A 129 -2.84 -10.16 5.51
N ASP A 130 -2.56 -9.23 4.60
CA ASP A 130 -3.42 -8.87 3.48
C ASP A 130 -2.56 -8.66 2.23
N PHE A 131 -2.88 -9.37 1.15
CA PHE A 131 -2.14 -9.30 -0.11
C PHE A 131 -2.74 -8.29 -1.09
N TYR A 132 -3.93 -7.74 -0.81
CA TYR A 132 -4.64 -6.82 -1.70
C TYR A 132 -5.20 -5.61 -0.98
N VAL A 133 -4.35 -4.89 -0.27
CA VAL A 133 -4.75 -3.66 0.45
C VAL A 133 -5.32 -2.65 -0.53
N GLY A 134 -6.58 -2.23 -0.28
CA GLY A 134 -7.28 -1.27 -1.13
C GLY A 134 -7.54 -1.74 -2.55
N GLY A 135 -7.57 -3.08 -2.80
CA GLY A 135 -7.82 -3.66 -4.12
C GLY A 135 -6.61 -3.65 -5.07
N PHE A 136 -5.44 -3.31 -4.57
CA PHE A 136 -4.18 -3.33 -5.32
C PHE A 136 -3.29 -4.48 -4.84
N ALA A 137 -2.37 -4.94 -5.69
CA ALA A 137 -1.37 -5.95 -5.31
C ALA A 137 -0.32 -5.36 -4.34
N CYS A 138 -0.79 -4.94 -3.18
CA CYS A 138 0.00 -4.39 -2.07
C CYS A 138 -0.14 -5.31 -0.86
N TYR A 139 0.98 -5.60 -0.23
CA TYR A 139 1.03 -6.44 0.96
C TYR A 139 1.11 -5.58 2.22
N VAL A 140 0.33 -5.92 3.23
CA VAL A 140 0.53 -5.45 4.59
C VAL A 140 0.45 -6.64 5.55
N GLY A 141 1.41 -6.73 6.45
CA GLY A 141 1.41 -7.69 7.55
C GLY A 141 1.61 -6.97 8.89
N ILE A 142 0.95 -7.46 9.91
CA ILE A 142 1.12 -7.00 11.30
C ILE A 142 1.49 -8.21 12.13
N HIS A 143 2.49 -8.04 12.97
CA HIS A 143 2.86 -9.02 13.99
C HIS A 143 2.96 -8.32 15.35
N ILE A 144 2.24 -8.84 16.34
CA ILE A 144 2.27 -8.37 17.73
C ILE A 144 2.48 -9.58 18.64
N ASN A 145 3.35 -9.43 19.64
CA ASN A 145 3.50 -10.39 20.71
C ASN A 145 2.95 -9.81 22.02
N LYS A 146 2.10 -10.57 22.72
CA LYS A 146 1.36 -10.12 23.92
C LYS A 146 2.28 -9.78 25.10
N GLU A 147 3.45 -10.38 25.19
CA GLU A 147 4.44 -10.15 26.25
C GLU A 147 5.45 -9.06 25.89
N SER A 148 5.37 -8.52 24.68
CA SER A 148 6.30 -7.53 24.16
C SER A 148 5.63 -6.17 23.98
N GLN A 149 6.40 -5.10 24.25
CA GLN A 149 6.01 -3.75 23.84
C GLN A 149 6.43 -3.42 22.39
N TYR A 150 6.92 -4.41 21.65
CA TYR A 150 7.32 -4.27 20.26
C TYR A 150 6.37 -5.01 19.35
N GLY A 151 6.21 -4.48 18.17
CA GLY A 151 5.51 -5.12 17.06
C GLY A 151 6.24 -4.91 15.76
N GLN A 152 5.71 -5.51 14.71
CA GLN A 152 6.21 -5.34 13.35
C GLN A 152 5.08 -4.96 12.41
N ILE A 153 5.36 -4.04 11.51
CA ILE A 153 4.54 -3.73 10.35
C ILE A 153 5.38 -4.07 9.12
N ILE A 154 4.91 -5.00 8.32
CA ILE A 154 5.55 -5.41 7.08
C ILE A 154 4.67 -4.94 5.95
N TYR A 155 5.22 -4.23 4.97
CA TYR A 155 4.45 -3.75 3.84
C TYR A 155 5.28 -3.81 2.57
N GLY A 156 4.62 -3.90 1.46
CA GLY A 156 5.31 -3.98 0.19
C GLY A 156 4.38 -3.90 -1.00
N ASN A 157 4.99 -3.85 -2.16
CA ASN A 157 4.34 -4.01 -3.43
C ASN A 157 4.78 -5.35 -4.02
N TRP A 158 3.87 -6.17 -4.50
CA TRP A 158 4.21 -7.43 -5.12
C TRP A 158 3.54 -7.57 -6.48
N LYS A 159 4.17 -8.28 -7.39
CA LYS A 159 3.54 -8.68 -8.64
C LYS A 159 3.16 -10.15 -8.50
N PRO A 160 1.90 -10.53 -8.78
CA PRO A 160 1.58 -11.94 -8.91
C PRO A 160 2.52 -12.57 -9.95
N ALA A 161 2.99 -13.79 -9.64
CA ALA A 161 3.73 -14.56 -10.63
C ALA A 161 2.86 -14.62 -11.90
N LYS A 162 3.45 -14.33 -13.06
CA LYS A 162 2.77 -14.56 -14.33
C LYS A 162 2.58 -16.07 -14.45
N GLU A 163 1.32 -16.51 -14.48
CA GLU A 163 0.95 -17.86 -14.86
C GLU A 163 1.41 -18.16 -16.27
#